data_b5b4bd927e1c55252b4c1fafac9d7b0d
#
_entry.id   b5b4bd927e1c55252b4c1fafac9d7b0d
#
_cell.length_a   1.000
_cell.length_b   1.000
_cell.length_c   1.000
_cell.angle_alpha   90.00
_cell.angle_beta   90.00
_cell.angle_gamma   90.00
#
_symmetry.space_group_name_H-M   'P 1'
#
loop_
_entity.id
_entity.type
_entity.pdbx_description
1 polymer ?
#
loop_
_entity_poly.entity_id
_entity_poly.type
_entity_poly.pdbx_seq_one_letter_code
_entity_poly.pdbx_strand_id
1 'polypeptide(L)'
;MTDGQRVFSGLKVLDLASYIAGPAATTILADFGADVIKIEPPGTGDVYRFFSAMPPNPVANTNYAWQLTNRNKRSIALDLKSSEAKEVLTRLVQWTDVVVVNFPPRVKAALGVSYEALSPLNPKLIYADITGYGSEGPEADTPGFDVTAYWARSGLMEVTHDAGSPPTLPIPGIGDHATATTLYAAIVTALYTRTRTGKGSHVSTSLIANGIWAAAAWVEGGLNGGRFFAQHDRKNPPNALLNPYQTADGRWILLVAAQRKDWAAFTRAIGVPELLEDPRFSDERRIDNAAALVKILDPLFASQPLAFWKKTLNAARVIFGVVQIAEEIIHDPQLEANGIVVPLDLPGKPAMRTVSNPIQIMGEHKVKPGAAPQLGEHGAEILREVGFTQDEIARLHEAGTVARFEGAA
;
A
#
# COMPACT_ATOMS: atom_id res chain seq x y z
N MET A 1 25.90 2.98 -13.68
CA MET A 1 26.08 3.72 -12.40
C MET A 1 27.35 3.19 -11.75
N THR A 2 28.12 4.02 -11.07
CA THR A 2 29.30 3.56 -10.30
C THR A 2 28.84 2.68 -9.14
N ASP A 3 29.67 1.71 -8.76
CA ASP A 3 29.38 0.78 -7.65
C ASP A 3 29.05 1.58 -6.37
N GLY A 4 27.80 1.44 -5.87
CA GLY A 4 27.27 2.20 -4.73
C GLY A 4 26.26 3.32 -5.06
N GLN A 5 26.07 3.73 -6.31
CA GLN A 5 25.07 4.72 -6.70
C GLN A 5 23.71 4.05 -6.89
N ARG A 6 22.68 4.53 -6.20
CA ARG A 6 21.29 4.05 -6.30
C ARG A 6 20.50 4.86 -7.33
N VAL A 7 19.33 4.33 -7.74
CA VAL A 7 18.44 4.97 -8.74
C VAL A 7 18.14 6.42 -8.41
N PHE A 8 17.85 6.71 -7.15
CA PHE A 8 17.50 8.06 -6.68
C PHE A 8 18.59 8.73 -5.84
N SER A 9 19.86 8.30 -5.96
CA SER A 9 20.96 9.02 -5.30
C SER A 9 20.96 10.50 -5.70
N GLY A 10 20.91 11.39 -4.71
CA GLY A 10 20.85 12.85 -4.90
C GLY A 10 19.44 13.42 -5.08
N LEU A 11 18.39 12.60 -5.19
CA LEU A 11 17.01 13.05 -5.16
C LEU A 11 16.62 13.43 -3.72
N LYS A 12 16.09 14.63 -3.53
CA LYS A 12 15.71 15.22 -2.25
C LYS A 12 14.20 15.31 -2.13
N VAL A 13 13.64 14.78 -1.04
CA VAL A 13 12.18 14.63 -0.86
C VAL A 13 11.77 15.18 0.51
N LEU A 14 10.75 16.02 0.54
CA LEU A 14 10.05 16.41 1.77
C LEU A 14 8.75 15.62 1.88
N ASP A 15 8.61 14.88 2.97
CA ASP A 15 7.42 14.12 3.32
C ASP A 15 6.63 14.86 4.41
N LEU A 16 5.61 15.63 4.00
CA LEU A 16 4.67 16.31 4.89
C LEU A 16 3.39 15.48 5.12
N ALA A 17 3.27 14.36 4.42
CA ALA A 17 2.10 13.49 4.54
C ALA A 17 2.08 12.76 5.89
N SER A 18 0.91 12.33 6.34
CA SER A 18 0.72 11.53 7.55
C SER A 18 0.02 10.21 7.25
N TYR A 19 -0.03 9.32 8.24
CA TYR A 19 -0.56 7.96 8.14
C TYR A 19 0.26 7.05 7.20
N ILE A 20 -0.37 6.50 6.13
CA ILE A 20 0.21 5.40 5.35
C ILE A 20 0.55 5.83 3.92
N ALA A 21 -0.43 6.28 3.14
CA ALA A 21 -0.30 6.37 1.68
C ALA A 21 0.86 7.27 1.21
N GLY A 22 0.95 8.52 1.69
CA GLY A 22 2.05 9.43 1.38
C GLY A 22 3.39 8.93 1.93
N PRO A 23 3.49 8.61 3.23
CA PRO A 23 4.71 8.06 3.82
C PRO A 23 5.21 6.77 3.16
N ALA A 24 4.33 5.87 2.73
CA ALA A 24 4.72 4.67 2.01
C ALA A 24 5.28 4.99 0.61
N ALA A 25 4.70 5.97 -0.10
CA ALA A 25 5.23 6.41 -1.40
C ALA A 25 6.66 6.99 -1.27
N THR A 26 6.89 7.82 -0.25
CA THR A 26 8.22 8.38 0.01
C THR A 26 9.21 7.33 0.53
N THR A 27 8.74 6.29 1.24
CA THR A 27 9.56 5.15 1.63
C THR A 27 10.03 4.35 0.41
N ILE A 28 9.20 4.20 -0.64
CA ILE A 28 9.65 3.57 -1.89
C ILE A 28 10.81 4.37 -2.51
N LEU A 29 10.73 5.71 -2.52
CA LEU A 29 11.84 6.57 -2.99
C LEU A 29 13.09 6.40 -2.13
N ALA A 30 12.94 6.37 -0.79
CA ALA A 30 14.05 6.15 0.15
C ALA A 30 14.70 4.77 -0.03
N ASP A 31 13.90 3.72 -0.24
CA ASP A 31 14.40 2.37 -0.52
C ASP A 31 15.27 2.31 -1.79
N PHE A 32 15.09 3.23 -2.73
CA PHE A 32 15.91 3.37 -3.93
C PHE A 32 16.95 4.51 -3.84
N GLY A 33 17.20 5.04 -2.63
CA GLY A 33 18.32 5.94 -2.34
C GLY A 33 18.02 7.43 -2.37
N ALA A 34 16.75 7.84 -2.39
CA ALA A 34 16.40 9.25 -2.18
C ALA A 34 16.67 9.68 -0.73
N ASP A 35 17.08 10.92 -0.54
CA ASP A 35 17.15 11.55 0.77
C ASP A 35 15.78 12.11 1.15
N VAL A 36 15.11 11.46 2.08
CA VAL A 36 13.74 11.78 2.47
C VAL A 36 13.72 12.39 3.88
N ILE A 37 13.23 13.62 3.97
CA ILE A 37 13.00 14.31 5.24
C ILE A 37 11.51 14.25 5.57
N LYS A 38 11.15 13.58 6.66
CA LYS A 38 9.82 13.56 7.25
C LYS A 38 9.63 14.77 8.14
N ILE A 39 8.61 15.58 7.83
CA ILE A 39 8.20 16.72 8.66
C ILE A 39 7.01 16.31 9.52
N GLU A 40 7.11 16.53 10.81
CA GLU A 40 6.12 16.12 11.80
C GLU A 40 5.82 17.26 12.79
N PRO A 41 4.59 17.35 13.35
CA PRO A 41 4.33 18.32 14.41
C PRO A 41 5.13 17.98 15.68
N PRO A 42 5.66 18.99 16.40
CA PRO A 42 6.32 18.77 17.68
C PRO A 42 5.41 18.09 18.71
N GLY A 43 5.99 17.34 19.62
CA GLY A 43 5.32 16.66 20.72
C GLY A 43 4.56 15.40 20.33
N THR A 44 3.60 15.49 19.43
CA THR A 44 2.78 14.33 19.04
C THR A 44 3.35 13.51 17.87
N GLY A 45 4.06 14.14 16.96
CA GLY A 45 4.50 13.50 15.73
C GLY A 45 3.34 13.09 14.80
N ASP A 46 3.62 12.25 13.86
CA ASP A 46 2.61 11.60 13.02
C ASP A 46 1.79 10.62 13.86
N VAL A 47 0.46 10.70 13.78
CA VAL A 47 -0.45 9.81 14.50
C VAL A 47 -0.21 8.32 14.20
N TYR A 48 0.39 8.02 13.06
CA TYR A 48 0.75 6.64 12.68
C TYR A 48 1.82 6.03 13.60
N ARG A 49 2.56 6.83 14.37
CA ARG A 49 3.46 6.35 15.42
C ARG A 49 2.76 5.52 16.50
N PHE A 50 1.45 5.71 16.68
CA PHE A 50 0.63 5.00 17.67
C PHE A 50 -0.22 3.89 17.07
N PHE A 51 -0.23 3.74 15.74
CA PHE A 51 -1.15 2.85 15.04
C PHE A 51 -0.95 1.37 15.40
N SER A 52 0.28 0.90 15.57
CA SER A 52 0.57 -0.50 15.93
C SER A 52 0.04 -0.92 17.31
N ALA A 53 -0.26 0.05 18.20
CA ALA A 53 -0.86 -0.22 19.50
C ALA A 53 -2.40 -0.29 19.49
N MET A 54 -3.03 0.00 18.34
CA MET A 54 -4.49 0.05 18.20
C MET A 54 -5.04 -1.30 17.72
N PRO A 55 -6.02 -1.91 18.45
CA PRO A 55 -6.71 -3.09 17.94
C PRO A 55 -7.40 -2.81 16.58
N PRO A 56 -7.48 -3.78 15.66
CA PRO A 56 -7.08 -5.21 15.79
C PRO A 56 -5.64 -5.52 15.33
N ASN A 57 -4.73 -4.55 15.34
CA ASN A 57 -3.37 -4.78 14.85
C ASN A 57 -2.63 -5.83 15.70
N PRO A 58 -1.71 -6.60 15.10
CA PRO A 58 -0.88 -7.54 15.85
C PRO A 58 -0.08 -6.85 16.95
N VAL A 59 -0.04 -7.45 18.14
CA VAL A 59 0.73 -6.92 19.27
C VAL A 59 2.21 -7.29 19.12
N ALA A 60 3.10 -6.30 19.17
CA ALA A 60 4.55 -6.50 19.08
C ALA A 60 5.31 -5.52 19.98
N ASN A 61 6.55 -5.87 20.35
CA ASN A 61 7.43 -5.03 21.14
C ASN A 61 8.13 -3.92 20.33
N THR A 62 7.78 -3.77 19.07
CA THR A 62 8.32 -2.76 18.16
C THR A 62 7.20 -2.10 17.39
N ASN A 63 7.39 -0.84 17.06
CA ASN A 63 6.46 -0.11 16.21
C ASN A 63 6.68 -0.50 14.73
N TYR A 64 6.27 -1.71 14.38
CA TYR A 64 6.45 -2.27 13.04
C TYR A 64 5.72 -1.45 11.95
N ALA A 65 4.59 -0.81 12.29
CA ALA A 65 3.84 0.01 11.35
C ALA A 65 4.64 1.25 10.95
N TRP A 66 5.22 1.96 11.94
CA TRP A 66 6.11 3.10 11.70
C TRP A 66 7.36 2.70 10.91
N GLN A 67 7.99 1.57 11.26
CA GLN A 67 9.14 1.05 10.53
C GLN A 67 8.82 0.77 9.05
N LEU A 68 7.63 0.23 8.76
CA LEU A 68 7.22 -0.13 7.41
C LEU A 68 7.17 1.08 6.46
N THR A 69 6.64 2.22 6.94
CA THR A 69 6.35 3.39 6.09
C THR A 69 7.29 4.56 6.29
N ASN A 70 8.29 4.46 7.21
CA ASN A 70 9.21 5.57 7.49
C ASN A 70 10.68 5.14 7.61
N ARG A 71 11.01 3.87 7.36
CA ARG A 71 12.42 3.42 7.30
C ARG A 71 13.23 4.24 6.28
N ASN A 72 14.52 4.36 6.55
CA ASN A 72 15.47 5.05 5.67
C ASN A 72 15.20 6.55 5.49
N LYS A 73 14.39 7.18 6.35
CA LYS A 73 14.13 8.63 6.33
C LYS A 73 14.88 9.34 7.43
N ARG A 74 15.00 10.66 7.30
CA ARG A 74 15.37 11.59 8.37
C ARG A 74 14.11 12.30 8.90
N SER A 75 14.08 12.77 10.13
CA SER A 75 12.93 13.46 10.74
C SER A 75 13.31 14.81 11.30
N ILE A 76 12.45 15.79 11.07
CA ILE A 76 12.42 17.09 11.73
C ILE A 76 11.03 17.33 12.33
N ALA A 77 10.98 17.70 13.62
CA ALA A 77 9.74 18.08 14.28
C ALA A 77 9.56 19.60 14.18
N LEU A 78 8.71 20.03 13.22
CA LEU A 78 8.50 21.43 12.85
C LEU A 78 7.03 21.83 13.05
N ASP A 79 6.77 22.85 13.85
CA ASP A 79 5.43 23.42 13.97
C ASP A 79 5.12 24.35 12.81
N LEU A 80 4.47 23.81 11.76
CA LEU A 80 4.08 24.58 10.57
C LEU A 80 3.08 25.71 10.85
N LYS A 81 2.54 25.82 12.08
CA LYS A 81 1.66 26.91 12.49
C LYS A 81 2.43 28.12 13.07
N SER A 82 3.68 27.91 13.44
CA SER A 82 4.55 28.98 13.94
C SER A 82 4.93 29.96 12.82
N SER A 83 5.05 31.23 13.16
CA SER A 83 5.48 32.28 12.22
C SER A 83 6.89 32.04 11.67
N GLU A 84 7.77 31.51 12.49
CA GLU A 84 9.17 31.22 12.15
C GLU A 84 9.29 30.00 11.23
N ALA A 85 8.31 29.10 11.26
CA ALA A 85 8.29 27.92 10.40
C ALA A 85 8.28 28.26 8.90
N LYS A 86 7.75 29.44 8.53
CA LYS A 86 7.70 29.87 7.14
C LYS A 86 9.09 29.97 6.52
N GLU A 87 10.08 30.48 7.24
CA GLU A 87 11.45 30.58 6.75
C GLU A 87 12.08 29.18 6.63
N VAL A 88 11.87 28.33 7.64
CA VAL A 88 12.35 26.94 7.62
C VAL A 88 11.77 26.18 6.42
N LEU A 89 10.46 26.28 6.23
CA LEU A 89 9.78 25.65 5.09
C LEU A 89 10.29 26.19 3.75
N THR A 90 10.50 27.51 3.63
CA THR A 90 11.02 28.13 2.40
C THR A 90 12.38 27.53 2.03
N ARG A 91 13.34 27.50 2.97
CA ARG A 91 14.66 26.92 2.72
C ARG A 91 14.60 25.42 2.42
N LEU A 92 13.74 24.67 3.10
CA LEU A 92 13.50 23.24 2.82
C LEU A 92 12.93 23.04 1.39
N VAL A 93 11.98 23.87 0.96
CA VAL A 93 11.39 23.77 -0.39
C VAL A 93 12.40 24.15 -1.48
N GLN A 94 13.28 25.10 -1.23
CA GLN A 94 14.38 25.46 -2.13
C GLN A 94 15.43 24.32 -2.24
N TRP A 95 15.60 23.56 -1.16
CA TRP A 95 16.53 22.43 -1.10
C TRP A 95 15.98 21.19 -1.82
N THR A 96 14.64 20.99 -1.85
CA THR A 96 14.01 19.73 -2.26
C THR A 96 13.68 19.66 -3.77
N ASP A 97 13.58 18.44 -4.26
CA ASP A 97 13.07 18.11 -5.61
C ASP A 97 11.58 17.76 -5.62
N VAL A 98 11.10 17.11 -4.54
CA VAL A 98 9.74 16.55 -4.42
C VAL A 98 9.17 16.91 -3.07
N VAL A 99 7.94 17.39 -3.04
CA VAL A 99 7.14 17.56 -1.81
C VAL A 99 5.95 16.61 -1.89
N VAL A 100 5.70 15.85 -0.85
CA VAL A 100 4.54 14.94 -0.74
C VAL A 100 3.62 15.40 0.38
N VAL A 101 2.33 15.59 0.08
CA VAL A 101 1.31 16.01 1.04
C VAL A 101 0.05 15.16 0.92
N ASN A 102 -0.72 15.08 2.01
CA ASN A 102 -2.06 14.45 1.99
C ASN A 102 -3.08 15.19 2.85
N PHE A 103 -2.85 16.49 3.06
CA PHE A 103 -3.80 17.33 3.78
C PHE A 103 -4.98 17.74 2.89
N PRO A 104 -6.20 17.90 3.45
CA PRO A 104 -7.32 18.52 2.74
C PRO A 104 -6.96 19.93 2.23
N PRO A 105 -7.59 20.43 1.14
CA PRO A 105 -7.27 21.72 0.54
C PRO A 105 -7.25 22.88 1.53
N ARG A 106 -8.24 22.95 2.43
CA ARG A 106 -8.30 23.98 3.46
C ARG A 106 -7.11 23.93 4.43
N VAL A 107 -6.64 22.75 4.79
CA VAL A 107 -5.49 22.58 5.68
C VAL A 107 -4.19 22.97 4.97
N LYS A 108 -4.02 22.59 3.69
CA LYS A 108 -2.87 22.99 2.87
C LYS A 108 -2.76 24.50 2.77
N ALA A 109 -3.87 25.20 2.55
CA ALA A 109 -3.90 26.66 2.49
C ALA A 109 -3.56 27.29 3.85
N ALA A 110 -4.12 26.78 4.95
CA ALA A 110 -3.87 27.31 6.30
C ALA A 110 -2.42 27.14 6.76
N LEU A 111 -1.75 26.04 6.34
CA LEU A 111 -0.36 25.77 6.68
C LEU A 111 0.64 26.36 5.66
N GLY A 112 0.18 26.99 4.58
CA GLY A 112 1.04 27.52 3.53
C GLY A 112 1.80 26.45 2.73
N VAL A 113 1.25 25.23 2.64
CA VAL A 113 1.87 24.07 1.96
C VAL A 113 1.12 23.65 0.69
N SER A 114 0.29 24.53 0.12
CA SER A 114 -0.36 24.27 -1.17
C SER A 114 0.63 24.38 -2.34
N TYR A 115 0.27 23.84 -3.50
CA TYR A 115 1.09 23.96 -4.70
C TYR A 115 1.36 25.41 -5.08
N GLU A 116 0.33 26.28 -5.00
CA GLU A 116 0.40 27.68 -5.31
C GLU A 116 1.34 28.45 -4.37
N ALA A 117 1.45 28.01 -3.11
CA ALA A 117 2.35 28.60 -2.15
C ALA A 117 3.80 28.15 -2.33
N LEU A 118 4.03 26.89 -2.71
CA LEU A 118 5.38 26.31 -2.74
C LEU A 118 6.05 26.37 -4.11
N SER A 119 5.30 26.26 -5.21
CA SER A 119 5.87 26.25 -6.58
C SER A 119 6.64 27.53 -6.97
N PRO A 120 6.27 28.74 -6.51
CA PRO A 120 7.08 29.94 -6.76
C PRO A 120 8.45 29.92 -6.08
N LEU A 121 8.62 29.18 -4.97
CA LEU A 121 9.88 29.06 -4.23
C LEU A 121 10.88 28.14 -4.96
N ASN A 122 10.37 27.19 -5.76
CA ASN A 122 11.17 26.25 -6.53
C ASN A 122 10.45 25.88 -7.84
N PRO A 123 10.77 26.53 -8.97
CA PRO A 123 10.12 26.28 -10.27
C PRO A 123 10.33 24.86 -10.83
N LYS A 124 11.25 24.07 -10.23
CA LYS A 124 11.51 22.69 -10.60
C LYS A 124 10.83 21.69 -9.66
N LEU A 125 10.08 22.18 -8.67
CA LEU A 125 9.43 21.37 -7.66
C LEU A 125 8.41 20.41 -8.28
N ILE A 126 8.50 19.15 -7.92
CA ILE A 126 7.42 18.18 -8.11
C ILE A 126 6.60 18.16 -6.83
N TYR A 127 5.38 18.64 -6.93
CA TYR A 127 4.42 18.63 -5.84
C TYR A 127 3.49 17.44 -6.00
N ALA A 128 3.50 16.53 -5.06
CA ALA A 128 2.74 15.27 -5.11
C ALA A 128 1.68 15.25 -4.01
N ASP A 129 0.44 15.05 -4.39
CA ASP A 129 -0.73 15.19 -3.52
C ASP A 129 -1.59 13.93 -3.50
N ILE A 130 -2.01 13.50 -2.31
CA ILE A 130 -3.02 12.46 -2.12
C ILE A 130 -4.22 13.04 -1.38
N THR A 131 -5.42 12.77 -1.90
CA THR A 131 -6.68 13.10 -1.26
C THR A 131 -7.53 11.84 -1.02
N GLY A 132 -8.57 11.95 -0.21
CA GLY A 132 -9.56 10.89 -0.06
C GLY A 132 -10.40 10.73 -1.32
N TYR A 133 -11.04 11.83 -1.75
CA TYR A 133 -12.09 11.82 -2.78
C TYR A 133 -11.76 12.65 -4.03
N GLY A 134 -10.57 13.20 -4.14
CA GLY A 134 -10.18 14.13 -5.19
C GLY A 134 -10.02 15.55 -4.67
N SER A 135 -9.42 16.44 -5.48
CA SER A 135 -9.22 17.86 -5.16
C SER A 135 -10.36 18.76 -5.62
N GLU A 136 -11.32 18.21 -6.36
CA GLU A 136 -12.46 18.93 -6.93
C GLU A 136 -13.79 18.27 -6.57
N GLY A 137 -14.88 18.98 -6.81
CA GLY A 137 -16.22 18.47 -6.53
C GLY A 137 -16.69 18.69 -5.09
N PRO A 138 -17.92 18.25 -4.77
CA PRO A 138 -18.58 18.59 -3.50
C PRO A 138 -17.90 17.94 -2.26
N GLU A 139 -17.08 16.92 -2.44
CA GLU A 139 -16.42 16.18 -1.36
C GLU A 139 -14.90 16.45 -1.29
N ALA A 140 -14.38 17.49 -1.96
CA ALA A 140 -12.95 17.81 -2.00
C ALA A 140 -12.33 18.04 -0.60
N ASP A 141 -13.07 18.64 0.33
CA ASP A 141 -12.65 18.87 1.72
C ASP A 141 -13.11 17.77 2.69
N THR A 142 -13.79 16.72 2.19
CA THR A 142 -14.28 15.63 3.04
C THR A 142 -13.09 14.75 3.48
N PRO A 143 -12.91 14.51 4.78
CA PRO A 143 -11.89 13.60 5.25
C PRO A 143 -12.13 12.19 4.73
N GLY A 144 -11.09 11.56 4.17
CA GLY A 144 -11.16 10.21 3.64
C GLY A 144 -9.99 9.37 4.11
N PHE A 145 -10.30 8.12 4.51
CA PHE A 145 -9.33 7.10 4.85
C PHE A 145 -9.47 5.92 3.89
N ASP A 146 -8.52 5.01 3.93
CA ASP A 146 -8.53 3.75 3.18
C ASP A 146 -9.91 3.08 3.21
N VAL A 147 -10.41 2.76 4.41
CA VAL A 147 -11.68 2.05 4.58
C VAL A 147 -12.90 2.82 4.07
N THR A 148 -12.88 4.15 4.10
CA THR A 148 -14.02 4.98 3.66
C THR A 148 -13.96 5.32 2.17
N ALA A 149 -12.81 5.77 1.66
CA ALA A 149 -12.68 6.26 0.31
C ALA A 149 -12.29 5.17 -0.70
N TYR A 150 -11.27 4.35 -0.36
CA TYR A 150 -10.84 3.28 -1.25
C TYR A 150 -11.81 2.09 -1.25
N TRP A 151 -12.27 1.62 -0.06
CA TRP A 151 -13.10 0.42 0.06
C TRP A 151 -14.60 0.69 -0.04
N ALA A 152 -15.15 1.49 0.87
CA ALA A 152 -16.60 1.67 0.93
C ALA A 152 -17.12 2.44 -0.29
N ARG A 153 -16.52 3.60 -0.61
CA ARG A 153 -17.00 4.47 -1.67
C ARG A 153 -16.78 3.92 -3.08
N SER A 154 -15.79 3.08 -3.30
CA SER A 154 -15.55 2.43 -4.61
C SER A 154 -16.48 1.25 -4.89
N GLY A 155 -17.23 0.79 -3.90
CA GLY A 155 -18.06 -0.40 -3.99
C GLY A 155 -17.34 -1.73 -3.72
N LEU A 156 -16.02 -1.71 -3.45
CA LEU A 156 -15.27 -2.93 -3.17
C LEU A 156 -15.81 -3.70 -1.96
N MET A 157 -16.24 -3.00 -0.90
CA MET A 157 -16.86 -3.67 0.26
C MET A 157 -18.15 -4.40 -0.10
N GLU A 158 -18.92 -3.84 -1.04
CA GLU A 158 -20.19 -4.43 -1.49
C GLU A 158 -19.96 -5.70 -2.32
N VAL A 159 -18.93 -5.73 -3.16
CA VAL A 159 -18.72 -6.86 -4.07
C VAL A 159 -17.87 -7.99 -3.47
N THR A 160 -17.28 -7.79 -2.29
CA THR A 160 -16.38 -8.78 -1.67
C THR A 160 -17.00 -9.58 -0.53
N HIS A 161 -18.28 -9.40 -0.22
CA HIS A 161 -18.96 -10.20 0.81
C HIS A 161 -19.99 -11.15 0.19
N ASP A 162 -20.30 -12.24 0.92
CA ASP A 162 -21.31 -13.21 0.50
C ASP A 162 -22.73 -12.63 0.58
N ALA A 163 -23.61 -13.07 -0.31
CA ALA A 163 -25.03 -12.70 -0.30
C ALA A 163 -25.66 -12.95 1.08
N GLY A 164 -26.33 -11.93 1.59
CA GLY A 164 -27.01 -11.99 2.89
C GLY A 164 -26.11 -11.78 4.11
N SER A 165 -24.79 -11.61 3.93
CA SER A 165 -23.87 -11.17 4.98
C SER A 165 -23.69 -9.64 4.98
N PRO A 166 -23.35 -9.02 6.11
CA PRO A 166 -22.96 -7.60 6.10
C PRO A 166 -21.63 -7.41 5.35
N PRO A 167 -21.36 -6.20 4.82
CA PRO A 167 -20.09 -5.86 4.20
C PRO A 167 -18.90 -6.19 5.12
N THR A 168 -17.86 -6.80 4.56
CA THR A 168 -16.67 -7.19 5.31
C THR A 168 -15.75 -5.98 5.51
N LEU A 169 -15.36 -5.70 6.76
CA LEU A 169 -14.38 -4.66 7.05
C LEU A 169 -12.98 -5.16 6.66
N PRO A 170 -12.29 -4.50 5.72
CA PRO A 170 -10.93 -4.86 5.34
C PRO A 170 -9.91 -4.46 6.42
N ILE A 171 -8.74 -5.06 6.38
CA ILE A 171 -7.59 -4.63 7.18
C ILE A 171 -7.18 -3.22 6.70
N PRO A 172 -7.02 -2.24 7.61
CA PRO A 172 -6.58 -0.90 7.24
C PRO A 172 -5.23 -0.87 6.54
N GLY A 173 -5.09 -0.02 5.51
CA GLY A 173 -3.85 0.20 4.80
C GLY A 173 -3.72 -0.53 3.46
N ILE A 174 -4.62 -1.45 3.11
CA ILE A 174 -4.57 -2.16 1.82
C ILE A 174 -4.66 -1.16 0.65
N GLY A 175 -5.65 -0.27 0.67
CA GLY A 175 -5.83 0.74 -0.35
C GLY A 175 -4.80 1.87 -0.26
N ASP A 176 -4.35 2.20 0.94
CA ASP A 176 -3.26 3.16 1.15
C ASP A 176 -1.96 2.71 0.48
N HIS A 177 -1.56 1.45 0.64
CA HIS A 177 -0.36 0.92 -0.01
C HIS A 177 -0.51 0.85 -1.54
N ALA A 178 -1.70 0.51 -2.05
CA ALA A 178 -1.98 0.57 -3.49
C ALA A 178 -1.87 2.02 -4.00
N THR A 179 -2.48 2.98 -3.30
CA THR A 179 -2.43 4.41 -3.62
C THR A 179 -1.01 4.98 -3.53
N ALA A 180 -0.21 4.52 -2.55
CA ALA A 180 1.21 4.88 -2.44
C ALA A 180 2.02 4.49 -3.67
N THR A 181 1.78 3.30 -4.22
CA THR A 181 2.44 2.83 -5.45
C THR A 181 2.03 3.70 -6.66
N THR A 182 0.76 4.10 -6.74
CA THR A 182 0.29 5.02 -7.78
C THR A 182 0.93 6.40 -7.65
N LEU A 183 1.02 6.96 -6.42
CA LEU A 183 1.69 8.24 -6.20
C LEU A 183 3.18 8.18 -6.56
N TYR A 184 3.87 7.10 -6.16
CA TYR A 184 5.24 6.86 -6.59
C TYR A 184 5.36 6.87 -8.12
N ALA A 185 4.48 6.18 -8.85
CA ALA A 185 4.48 6.19 -10.31
C ALA A 185 4.25 7.60 -10.89
N ALA A 186 3.33 8.38 -10.30
CA ALA A 186 3.08 9.76 -10.69
C ALA A 186 4.33 10.65 -10.46
N ILE A 187 5.01 10.51 -9.32
CA ILE A 187 6.26 11.24 -9.02
C ILE A 187 7.34 10.88 -10.04
N VAL A 188 7.56 9.59 -10.34
CA VAL A 188 8.57 9.15 -11.31
C VAL A 188 8.25 9.66 -12.72
N THR A 189 6.97 9.66 -13.12
CA THR A 189 6.52 10.24 -14.39
C THR A 189 6.82 11.73 -14.46
N ALA A 190 6.58 12.47 -13.37
CA ALA A 190 6.90 13.89 -13.29
C ALA A 190 8.41 14.14 -13.29
N LEU A 191 9.21 13.33 -12.61
CA LEU A 191 10.67 13.40 -12.65
C LEU A 191 11.18 13.18 -14.08
N TYR A 192 10.66 12.18 -14.79
CA TYR A 192 10.99 11.95 -16.19
C TYR A 192 10.60 13.14 -17.08
N THR A 193 9.41 13.71 -16.89
CA THR A 193 8.96 14.90 -17.62
C THR A 193 9.87 16.10 -17.33
N ARG A 194 10.29 16.29 -16.08
CA ARG A 194 11.21 17.35 -15.67
C ARG A 194 12.56 17.26 -16.36
N THR A 195 13.09 16.06 -16.63
CA THR A 195 14.36 15.90 -17.37
C THR A 195 14.28 16.47 -18.79
N ARG A 196 13.08 16.50 -19.39
CA ARG A 196 12.84 16.99 -20.76
C ARG A 196 12.46 18.48 -20.82
N THR A 197 11.76 18.95 -19.79
CA THR A 197 11.18 20.31 -19.80
C THR A 197 11.95 21.30 -18.92
N GLY A 198 12.74 20.79 -17.97
CA GLY A 198 13.39 21.60 -16.93
C GLY A 198 12.43 22.19 -15.89
N LYS A 199 11.11 21.88 -15.97
CA LYS A 199 10.06 22.46 -15.11
C LYS A 199 9.53 21.40 -14.13
N GLY A 200 9.13 21.86 -12.94
CA GLY A 200 8.36 21.08 -11.98
C GLY A 200 6.91 20.87 -12.44
N SER A 201 6.14 20.16 -11.64
CA SER A 201 4.73 19.88 -11.89
C SER A 201 3.97 19.52 -10.63
N HIS A 202 2.66 19.69 -10.65
CA HIS A 202 1.74 19.13 -9.66
C HIS A 202 1.22 17.80 -10.17
N VAL A 203 1.40 16.73 -9.38
CA VAL A 203 0.84 15.41 -9.62
C VAL A 203 -0.03 15.00 -8.44
N SER A 204 -1.14 14.35 -8.73
CA SER A 204 -2.09 13.98 -7.68
C SER A 204 -2.72 12.61 -7.94
N THR A 205 -3.18 11.99 -6.87
CA THR A 205 -4.06 10.82 -6.90
C THR A 205 -5.02 10.88 -5.72
N SER A 206 -6.01 9.98 -5.70
CA SER A 206 -6.93 9.88 -4.57
C SER A 206 -7.21 8.42 -4.22
N LEU A 207 -7.60 8.19 -2.96
CA LEU A 207 -8.00 6.85 -2.50
C LEU A 207 -9.17 6.30 -3.31
N ILE A 208 -10.19 7.13 -3.57
CA ILE A 208 -11.33 6.71 -4.40
C ILE A 208 -10.92 6.36 -5.83
N ALA A 209 -10.04 7.12 -6.46
CA ALA A 209 -9.59 6.83 -7.82
C ALA A 209 -8.90 5.47 -7.91
N ASN A 210 -8.08 5.14 -6.90
CA ASN A 210 -7.42 3.84 -6.82
C ASN A 210 -8.38 2.70 -6.49
N GLY A 211 -9.39 2.93 -5.65
CA GLY A 211 -10.44 1.95 -5.39
C GLY A 211 -11.29 1.66 -6.63
N ILE A 212 -11.67 2.68 -7.38
CA ILE A 212 -12.38 2.52 -8.67
C ILE A 212 -11.47 1.83 -9.70
N TRP A 213 -10.17 2.16 -9.75
CA TRP A 213 -9.23 1.48 -10.64
C TRP A 213 -9.06 0.00 -10.29
N ALA A 214 -9.07 -0.35 -9.00
CA ALA A 214 -9.04 -1.75 -8.55
C ALA A 214 -10.30 -2.52 -8.99
N ALA A 215 -11.46 -1.86 -9.03
CA ALA A 215 -12.74 -2.41 -9.49
C ALA A 215 -13.02 -2.11 -10.98
N ALA A 216 -12.04 -1.64 -11.76
CA ALA A 216 -12.25 -0.99 -13.04
C ALA A 216 -13.06 -1.83 -14.04
N ALA A 217 -12.78 -3.12 -14.19
CA ALA A 217 -13.50 -3.97 -15.12
C ALA A 217 -14.99 -4.11 -14.77
N TRP A 218 -15.31 -4.16 -13.49
CA TRP A 218 -16.69 -4.24 -13.01
C TRP A 218 -17.42 -2.90 -13.19
N VAL A 219 -16.76 -1.78 -12.84
CA VAL A 219 -17.31 -0.44 -13.03
C VAL A 219 -17.47 -0.12 -14.51
N GLU A 220 -16.50 -0.46 -15.36
CA GLU A 220 -16.54 -0.28 -16.82
C GLU A 220 -17.73 -1.03 -17.43
N GLY A 221 -18.02 -2.24 -16.98
CA GLY A 221 -19.21 -2.98 -17.39
C GLY A 221 -20.48 -2.20 -17.12
N GLY A 222 -20.63 -1.60 -15.92
CA GLY A 222 -21.78 -0.77 -15.57
C GLY A 222 -21.89 0.50 -16.41
N LEU A 223 -20.76 1.22 -16.61
CA LEU A 223 -20.71 2.42 -17.43
C LEU A 223 -21.12 2.17 -18.89
N ASN A 224 -20.92 0.96 -19.40
CA ASN A 224 -21.31 0.55 -20.75
C ASN A 224 -22.69 -0.14 -20.79
N GLY A 225 -23.55 0.06 -19.81
CA GLY A 225 -24.92 -0.45 -19.77
C GLY A 225 -25.01 -1.94 -19.40
N GLY A 226 -23.94 -2.51 -18.89
CA GLY A 226 -23.91 -3.88 -18.38
C GLY A 226 -24.82 -4.07 -17.18
N ARG A 227 -25.45 -5.22 -17.08
CA ARG A 227 -26.25 -5.63 -15.92
C ARG A 227 -25.35 -6.29 -14.89
N PHE A 228 -25.34 -5.79 -13.67
CA PHE A 228 -24.66 -6.43 -12.56
C PHE A 228 -25.35 -7.75 -12.18
N PHE A 229 -24.54 -8.77 -11.89
CA PHE A 229 -25.05 -10.00 -11.29
C PHE A 229 -25.48 -9.73 -9.84
N ALA A 230 -26.50 -10.45 -9.39
CA ALA A 230 -26.84 -10.47 -7.97
C ALA A 230 -25.68 -11.07 -7.18
N GLN A 231 -25.50 -10.60 -5.96
CA GLN A 231 -24.56 -11.24 -5.04
C GLN A 231 -24.93 -12.72 -4.86
N HIS A 232 -23.93 -13.53 -4.65
CA HIS A 232 -24.06 -14.97 -4.48
C HIS A 232 -23.26 -15.41 -3.25
N ASP A 233 -23.63 -16.55 -2.72
CA ASP A 233 -22.83 -17.24 -1.72
C ASP A 233 -21.95 -18.31 -2.37
N ARG A 234 -20.98 -18.81 -1.61
CA ARG A 234 -20.07 -19.86 -2.04
C ARG A 234 -20.77 -21.15 -2.51
N LYS A 235 -21.97 -21.45 -2.00
CA LYS A 235 -22.73 -22.66 -2.36
C LYS A 235 -23.48 -22.52 -3.67
N ASN A 236 -23.74 -21.27 -4.09
CA ASN A 236 -24.42 -20.93 -5.34
C ASN A 236 -23.59 -19.95 -6.18
N PRO A 237 -22.31 -20.26 -6.48
CA PRO A 237 -21.43 -19.35 -7.21
C PRO A 237 -21.83 -19.27 -8.68
N PRO A 238 -21.45 -18.20 -9.40
CA PRO A 238 -21.58 -18.13 -10.84
C PRO A 238 -20.77 -19.22 -11.57
N ASN A 239 -19.68 -19.69 -10.96
CA ASN A 239 -18.84 -20.75 -11.52
C ASN A 239 -18.23 -21.59 -10.39
N ALA A 240 -18.59 -22.87 -10.32
CA ALA A 240 -18.04 -23.79 -9.33
C ALA A 240 -16.52 -24.03 -9.48
N LEU A 241 -15.96 -23.79 -10.67
CA LEU A 241 -14.52 -23.93 -10.93
C LEU A 241 -13.73 -22.64 -10.68
N LEU A 242 -14.38 -21.60 -10.18
CA LEU A 242 -13.80 -20.38 -9.63
C LEU A 242 -14.43 -20.15 -8.26
N ASN A 243 -14.07 -20.97 -7.27
CA ASN A 243 -14.78 -21.02 -6.00
C ASN A 243 -13.85 -21.59 -4.88
N PRO A 244 -13.96 -21.14 -3.64
CA PRO A 244 -13.21 -21.72 -2.52
C PRO A 244 -13.85 -23.02 -2.03
N TYR A 245 -13.00 -24.01 -1.68
CA TYR A 245 -13.39 -25.30 -1.13
C TYR A 245 -12.62 -25.61 0.14
N GLN A 246 -13.31 -26.18 1.14
CA GLN A 246 -12.70 -26.55 2.41
C GLN A 246 -12.17 -27.99 2.38
N THR A 247 -10.97 -28.17 2.89
CA THR A 247 -10.31 -29.50 3.00
C THR A 247 -10.61 -30.17 4.34
N ALA A 248 -10.30 -31.46 4.47
CA ALA A 248 -10.58 -32.23 5.68
C ALA A 248 -9.96 -31.66 6.97
N ASP A 249 -8.85 -30.97 6.87
CA ASP A 249 -8.14 -30.29 7.95
C ASP A 249 -8.59 -28.84 8.17
N GLY A 250 -9.76 -28.45 7.61
CA GLY A 250 -10.36 -27.13 7.80
C GLY A 250 -9.70 -26.00 7.01
N ARG A 251 -8.74 -26.30 6.13
CA ARG A 251 -8.06 -25.32 5.29
C ARG A 251 -8.88 -25.02 4.05
N TRP A 252 -8.57 -23.92 3.36
CA TRP A 252 -9.27 -23.51 2.17
C TRP A 252 -8.37 -23.48 0.93
N ILE A 253 -8.90 -23.97 -0.17
CA ILE A 253 -8.32 -23.89 -1.51
C ILE A 253 -9.24 -23.04 -2.38
N LEU A 254 -8.71 -22.01 -3.05
CA LEU A 254 -9.37 -21.32 -4.13
C LEU A 254 -9.07 -22.06 -5.42
N LEU A 255 -10.07 -22.72 -5.97
CA LEU A 255 -9.96 -23.40 -7.27
C LEU A 255 -10.10 -22.38 -8.40
N VAL A 256 -9.24 -22.48 -9.44
CA VAL A 256 -9.29 -21.65 -10.65
C VAL A 256 -9.13 -22.56 -11.89
N ALA A 257 -10.02 -23.54 -12.03
CA ALA A 257 -10.02 -24.51 -13.15
C ALA A 257 -11.06 -24.13 -14.24
N ALA A 258 -11.20 -22.83 -14.52
CA ALA A 258 -12.29 -22.29 -15.33
C ALA A 258 -12.09 -22.47 -16.85
N GLN A 259 -10.90 -22.85 -17.32
CA GLN A 259 -10.64 -23.05 -18.75
C GLN A 259 -11.17 -24.41 -19.21
N ARG A 260 -11.77 -24.44 -20.40
CA ARG A 260 -12.32 -25.68 -21.03
C ARG A 260 -11.33 -26.86 -21.03
N LYS A 261 -10.07 -26.58 -21.36
CA LYS A 261 -9.00 -27.60 -21.43
C LYS A 261 -8.68 -28.24 -20.07
N ASP A 262 -8.99 -27.54 -18.96
CA ASP A 262 -8.62 -27.97 -17.62
C ASP A 262 -9.62 -28.97 -17.05
N TRP A 263 -10.86 -29.02 -17.58
CA TRP A 263 -11.96 -29.85 -17.04
C TRP A 263 -11.62 -31.33 -16.98
N ALA A 264 -11.13 -31.89 -18.10
CA ALA A 264 -10.79 -33.30 -18.17
C ALA A 264 -9.60 -33.67 -17.26
N ALA A 265 -8.58 -32.80 -17.15
CA ALA A 265 -7.46 -33.02 -16.25
C ALA A 265 -7.89 -32.91 -14.78
N PHE A 266 -8.73 -31.95 -14.47
CA PHE A 266 -9.28 -31.73 -13.15
C PHE A 266 -10.12 -32.91 -12.66
N THR A 267 -11.13 -33.35 -13.43
CA THR A 267 -12.02 -34.45 -13.01
C THR A 267 -11.27 -35.76 -12.79
N ARG A 268 -10.27 -36.07 -13.64
CA ARG A 268 -9.39 -37.22 -13.41
C ARG A 268 -8.54 -37.06 -12.15
N ALA A 269 -7.97 -35.90 -11.93
CA ALA A 269 -7.12 -35.64 -10.77
C ALA A 269 -7.87 -35.77 -9.45
N ILE A 270 -9.10 -35.28 -9.39
CA ILE A 270 -9.93 -35.37 -8.18
C ILE A 270 -10.67 -36.70 -8.04
N GLY A 271 -10.49 -37.65 -8.98
CA GLY A 271 -11.01 -39.01 -8.89
C GLY A 271 -12.48 -39.20 -9.27
N VAL A 272 -13.06 -38.27 -10.07
CA VAL A 272 -14.46 -38.30 -10.52
C VAL A 272 -14.54 -38.10 -12.05
N PRO A 273 -13.87 -38.97 -12.86
CA PRO A 273 -13.84 -38.81 -14.32
C PRO A 273 -15.23 -38.96 -14.97
N GLU A 274 -16.20 -39.58 -14.32
CA GLU A 274 -17.58 -39.71 -14.74
C GLU A 274 -18.28 -38.36 -14.93
N LEU A 275 -17.81 -37.30 -14.30
CA LEU A 275 -18.34 -35.95 -14.52
C LEU A 275 -18.12 -35.45 -15.98
N LEU A 276 -17.21 -36.07 -16.72
CA LEU A 276 -17.00 -35.75 -18.13
C LEU A 276 -18.21 -36.13 -19.01
N GLU A 277 -18.87 -37.22 -18.65
CA GLU A 277 -20.03 -37.77 -19.39
C GLU A 277 -21.36 -37.25 -18.81
N ASP A 278 -21.34 -36.54 -17.71
CA ASP A 278 -22.56 -35.97 -17.10
C ASP A 278 -23.05 -34.75 -17.92
N PRO A 279 -24.26 -34.85 -18.56
CA PRO A 279 -24.76 -33.79 -19.42
C PRO A 279 -25.02 -32.47 -18.71
N ARG A 280 -25.12 -32.48 -17.37
CA ARG A 280 -25.26 -31.26 -16.55
C ARG A 280 -23.99 -30.41 -16.55
N PHE A 281 -22.82 -31.05 -16.74
CA PHE A 281 -21.51 -30.42 -16.60
C PHE A 281 -20.76 -30.30 -17.95
N SER A 282 -21.51 -30.41 -19.08
CA SER A 282 -20.97 -30.02 -20.39
C SER A 282 -20.53 -28.56 -20.37
N ASP A 283 -19.68 -28.17 -21.30
CA ASP A 283 -19.13 -26.78 -21.34
C ASP A 283 -20.20 -25.69 -21.36
N GLU A 284 -21.35 -25.96 -22.02
CA GLU A 284 -22.46 -25.01 -22.12
C GLU A 284 -23.32 -24.96 -20.85
N ARG A 285 -23.40 -26.07 -20.10
CA ARG A 285 -24.35 -26.22 -18.99
C ARG A 285 -23.72 -26.11 -17.60
N ARG A 286 -22.39 -26.20 -17.53
CA ARG A 286 -21.66 -26.22 -16.25
C ARG A 286 -21.89 -24.96 -15.42
N ILE A 287 -22.00 -23.81 -16.05
CA ILE A 287 -22.29 -22.53 -15.39
C ILE A 287 -23.68 -22.56 -14.78
N ASP A 288 -24.70 -22.97 -15.55
CA ASP A 288 -26.09 -23.04 -15.07
C ASP A 288 -26.29 -24.08 -13.95
N ASN A 289 -25.42 -25.08 -13.90
CA ASN A 289 -25.41 -26.17 -12.91
C ASN A 289 -24.30 -25.99 -11.84
N ALA A 290 -23.76 -24.79 -11.67
CA ALA A 290 -22.66 -24.54 -10.73
C ALA A 290 -22.99 -25.00 -9.30
N ALA A 291 -24.19 -24.70 -8.79
CA ALA A 291 -24.62 -25.13 -7.46
C ALA A 291 -24.71 -26.67 -7.33
N ALA A 292 -25.10 -27.38 -8.37
CA ALA A 292 -25.11 -28.84 -8.38
C ALA A 292 -23.67 -29.42 -8.37
N LEU A 293 -22.75 -28.77 -9.08
CA LEU A 293 -21.34 -29.17 -9.07
C LEU A 293 -20.68 -28.89 -7.72
N VAL A 294 -20.98 -27.77 -7.06
CA VAL A 294 -20.49 -27.47 -5.68
C VAL A 294 -20.91 -28.57 -4.71
N LYS A 295 -22.15 -29.08 -4.79
CA LYS A 295 -22.63 -30.17 -3.93
C LYS A 295 -21.83 -31.47 -4.10
N ILE A 296 -21.20 -31.68 -5.25
CA ILE A 296 -20.31 -32.81 -5.52
C ILE A 296 -18.90 -32.50 -5.03
N LEU A 297 -18.40 -31.31 -5.30
CA LEU A 297 -17.02 -30.94 -4.99
C LEU A 297 -16.79 -30.71 -3.48
N ASP A 298 -17.77 -30.18 -2.76
CA ASP A 298 -17.64 -29.92 -1.31
C ASP A 298 -17.25 -31.18 -0.50
N PRO A 299 -18.01 -32.28 -0.54
CA PRO A 299 -17.63 -33.47 0.19
C PRO A 299 -16.34 -34.12 -0.33
N LEU A 300 -16.05 -33.93 -1.62
CA LEU A 300 -14.83 -34.45 -2.22
C LEU A 300 -13.60 -33.75 -1.65
N PHE A 301 -13.58 -32.41 -1.66
CA PHE A 301 -12.47 -31.64 -1.06
C PHE A 301 -12.36 -31.86 0.43
N ALA A 302 -13.49 -32.00 1.14
CA ALA A 302 -13.52 -32.30 2.55
C ALA A 302 -13.05 -33.73 2.91
N SER A 303 -12.85 -34.62 1.93
CA SER A 303 -12.41 -36.00 2.15
C SER A 303 -10.91 -36.16 2.40
N GLN A 304 -10.09 -35.17 2.03
CA GLN A 304 -8.63 -35.23 2.12
C GLN A 304 -8.05 -33.91 2.67
N PRO A 305 -6.88 -33.97 3.35
CA PRO A 305 -6.22 -32.77 3.87
C PRO A 305 -5.59 -31.93 2.74
N LEU A 306 -5.29 -30.67 3.05
CA LEU A 306 -4.67 -29.70 2.15
C LEU A 306 -3.42 -30.25 1.45
N ALA A 307 -2.55 -30.94 2.19
CA ALA A 307 -1.31 -31.50 1.65
C ALA A 307 -1.55 -32.49 0.49
N PHE A 308 -2.60 -33.32 0.61
CA PHE A 308 -3.02 -34.23 -0.45
C PHE A 308 -3.46 -33.45 -1.69
N TRP A 309 -4.33 -32.46 -1.54
CA TRP A 309 -4.84 -31.68 -2.66
C TRP A 309 -3.75 -30.87 -3.35
N LYS A 310 -2.84 -30.26 -2.59
CA LYS A 310 -1.67 -29.58 -3.16
C LYS A 310 -0.87 -30.50 -4.08
N LYS A 311 -0.56 -31.71 -3.63
CA LYS A 311 0.19 -32.69 -4.44
C LYS A 311 -0.60 -33.10 -5.68
N THR A 312 -1.87 -33.43 -5.52
CA THR A 312 -2.75 -33.92 -6.61
C THR A 312 -2.99 -32.87 -7.68
N LEU A 313 -3.39 -31.66 -7.30
CA LEU A 313 -3.70 -30.59 -8.24
C LEU A 313 -2.44 -30.09 -8.95
N ASN A 314 -1.30 -29.98 -8.25
CA ASN A 314 -0.02 -29.63 -8.88
C ASN A 314 0.42 -30.67 -9.91
N ALA A 315 0.32 -31.97 -9.59
CA ALA A 315 0.66 -33.04 -10.54
C ALA A 315 -0.18 -32.98 -11.81
N ALA A 316 -1.44 -32.60 -11.68
CA ALA A 316 -2.37 -32.43 -12.80
C ALA A 316 -2.27 -31.04 -13.48
N ARG A 317 -1.41 -30.14 -12.99
CA ARG A 317 -1.27 -28.75 -13.47
C ARG A 317 -2.58 -27.97 -13.43
N VAL A 318 -3.43 -28.27 -12.47
CA VAL A 318 -4.65 -27.49 -12.20
C VAL A 318 -4.27 -26.23 -11.45
N ILE A 319 -4.80 -25.09 -11.85
CA ILE A 319 -4.54 -23.81 -11.18
C ILE A 319 -5.40 -23.73 -9.93
N PHE A 320 -4.77 -23.50 -8.79
CA PHE A 320 -5.42 -23.25 -7.51
C PHE A 320 -4.54 -22.36 -6.63
N GLY A 321 -5.15 -21.72 -5.63
CA GLY A 321 -4.46 -20.99 -4.56
C GLY A 321 -4.81 -21.58 -3.21
N VAL A 322 -3.85 -21.62 -2.29
CA VAL A 322 -4.13 -21.90 -0.88
C VAL A 322 -4.50 -20.59 -0.20
N VAL A 323 -5.62 -20.55 0.51
CA VAL A 323 -5.94 -19.41 1.37
C VAL A 323 -5.05 -19.53 2.61
N GLN A 324 -4.00 -18.73 2.63
CA GLN A 324 -3.02 -18.73 3.72
C GLN A 324 -3.60 -18.12 4.99
N ILE A 325 -3.15 -18.60 6.13
CA ILE A 325 -3.40 -17.99 7.44
C ILE A 325 -2.21 -17.09 7.83
N ALA A 326 -2.46 -16.10 8.67
CA ALA A 326 -1.47 -15.08 9.00
C ALA A 326 -0.14 -15.65 9.53
N GLU A 327 -0.22 -16.70 10.35
CA GLU A 327 0.94 -17.38 10.94
C GLU A 327 1.81 -18.10 9.90
N GLU A 328 1.26 -18.51 8.77
CA GLU A 328 2.01 -19.18 7.70
C GLU A 328 2.64 -18.21 6.74
N ILE A 329 1.99 -17.06 6.46
CA ILE A 329 2.49 -16.04 5.53
C ILE A 329 3.90 -15.61 5.93
N ILE A 330 4.14 -15.36 7.21
CA ILE A 330 5.44 -14.89 7.72
C ILE A 330 6.58 -15.91 7.59
N HIS A 331 6.26 -17.18 7.26
CA HIS A 331 7.21 -18.27 7.05
C HIS A 331 7.22 -18.82 5.62
N ASP A 332 6.53 -18.15 4.69
CA ASP A 332 6.48 -18.61 3.29
C ASP A 332 7.85 -18.37 2.61
N PRO A 333 8.56 -19.45 2.22
CA PRO A 333 9.88 -19.33 1.60
C PRO A 333 9.84 -18.60 0.24
N GLN A 334 8.67 -18.55 -0.42
CA GLN A 334 8.52 -17.83 -1.67
C GLN A 334 8.68 -16.31 -1.47
N LEU A 335 8.28 -15.80 -0.30
CA LEU A 335 8.42 -14.37 0.03
C LEU A 335 9.89 -13.99 0.22
N GLU A 336 10.68 -14.84 0.89
CA GLU A 336 12.11 -14.61 1.10
C GLU A 336 12.90 -14.77 -0.21
N ALA A 337 12.62 -15.82 -0.98
CA ALA A 337 13.26 -16.09 -2.26
C ALA A 337 13.08 -14.95 -3.30
N ASN A 338 11.97 -14.20 -3.20
CA ASN A 338 11.68 -13.07 -4.07
C ASN A 338 11.99 -11.69 -3.43
N GLY A 339 12.63 -11.66 -2.26
CA GLY A 339 12.95 -10.40 -1.58
C GLY A 339 11.73 -9.56 -1.19
N ILE A 340 10.58 -10.22 -0.99
CA ILE A 340 9.35 -9.58 -0.51
C ILE A 340 9.45 -9.35 1.00
N VAL A 341 10.00 -10.31 1.72
CA VAL A 341 10.39 -10.20 3.13
C VAL A 341 11.91 -10.14 3.21
N VAL A 342 12.44 -9.13 3.87
CA VAL A 342 13.87 -8.84 3.95
C VAL A 342 14.30 -8.54 5.38
N PRO A 343 15.58 -8.71 5.73
CA PRO A 343 16.09 -8.30 7.03
C PRO A 343 15.87 -6.80 7.31
N LEU A 344 15.59 -6.48 8.56
CA LEU A 344 15.50 -5.12 9.10
C LEU A 344 16.46 -5.01 10.30
N ASP A 345 17.45 -4.14 10.18
CA ASP A 345 18.41 -3.91 11.25
C ASP A 345 17.92 -2.75 12.14
N LEU A 346 17.58 -3.08 13.37
CA LEU A 346 17.26 -2.10 14.40
C LEU A 346 18.34 -2.13 15.50
N PRO A 347 18.97 -1.00 15.83
CA PRO A 347 19.98 -0.92 16.89
C PRO A 347 19.45 -1.49 18.21
N GLY A 348 20.22 -2.41 18.83
CA GLY A 348 19.86 -3.00 20.12
C GLY A 348 18.66 -3.95 20.12
N LYS A 349 18.14 -4.34 18.97
CA LYS A 349 17.05 -5.31 18.82
C LYS A 349 17.56 -6.62 18.21
N PRO A 350 16.89 -7.76 18.49
CA PRO A 350 17.14 -9.00 17.78
C PRO A 350 16.97 -8.83 16.27
N ALA A 351 17.49 -9.79 15.48
CA ALA A 351 17.27 -9.83 14.05
C ALA A 351 15.77 -9.77 13.72
N MET A 352 15.39 -8.77 12.96
CA MET A 352 14.01 -8.52 12.54
C MET A 352 13.87 -8.66 11.03
N ARG A 353 12.62 -8.70 10.56
CA ARG A 353 12.29 -8.70 9.14
C ARG A 353 11.23 -7.64 8.86
N THR A 354 11.20 -7.16 7.62
CA THR A 354 10.18 -6.21 7.14
C THR A 354 9.72 -6.60 5.75
N VAL A 355 8.56 -6.08 5.36
CA VAL A 355 8.07 -6.18 3.99
C VAL A 355 8.78 -5.12 3.14
N SER A 356 9.41 -5.54 2.05
CA SER A 356 10.03 -4.66 1.06
C SER A 356 8.94 -4.00 0.19
N ASN A 357 9.23 -2.86 -0.43
CA ASN A 357 8.35 -2.35 -1.48
C ASN A 357 8.30 -3.34 -2.66
N PRO A 358 7.16 -3.42 -3.41
CA PRO A 358 6.97 -4.47 -4.41
C PRO A 358 7.72 -4.26 -5.73
N ILE A 359 8.45 -3.15 -5.89
CA ILE A 359 9.13 -2.82 -7.14
C ILE A 359 10.47 -3.52 -7.18
N GLN A 360 10.75 -4.22 -8.29
CA GLN A 360 12.04 -4.85 -8.58
C GLN A 360 12.60 -4.25 -9.88
N ILE A 361 13.86 -3.84 -9.86
CA ILE A 361 14.59 -3.37 -11.05
C ILE A 361 15.80 -4.27 -11.22
N MET A 362 15.88 -4.98 -12.34
CA MET A 362 16.99 -5.90 -12.60
C MET A 362 18.31 -5.13 -12.64
N GLY A 363 19.29 -5.60 -11.88
CA GLY A 363 20.61 -4.96 -11.78
C GLY A 363 20.68 -3.78 -10.79
N GLU A 364 19.57 -3.39 -10.17
CA GLU A 364 19.54 -2.35 -9.14
C GLU A 364 19.26 -2.96 -7.76
N HIS A 365 19.92 -2.42 -6.75
CA HIS A 365 19.75 -2.87 -5.37
C HIS A 365 19.08 -1.80 -4.52
N LYS A 366 18.08 -2.18 -3.74
CA LYS A 366 17.47 -1.31 -2.74
C LYS A 366 18.47 -1.02 -1.61
N VAL A 367 18.26 0.11 -0.95
CA VAL A 367 18.93 0.40 0.32
C VAL A 367 18.50 -0.67 1.34
N LYS A 368 19.45 -1.17 2.12
CA LYS A 368 19.13 -2.09 3.21
C LYS A 368 18.19 -1.39 4.19
N PRO A 369 17.06 -2.02 4.57
CA PRO A 369 16.15 -1.40 5.52
C PRO A 369 16.83 -1.07 6.85
N GLY A 370 16.88 0.21 7.18
CA GLY A 370 17.35 0.73 8.46
C GLY A 370 16.21 1.13 9.38
N ALA A 371 16.54 1.66 10.53
CA ALA A 371 15.55 2.18 11.47
C ALA A 371 14.79 3.37 10.88
N ALA A 372 13.48 3.42 11.13
CA ALA A 372 12.72 4.65 10.95
C ALA A 372 13.10 5.66 12.03
N PRO A 373 13.17 6.97 11.72
CA PRO A 373 13.66 7.96 12.64
C PRO A 373 12.74 8.15 13.85
N GLN A 374 13.33 8.54 14.96
CA GLN A 374 12.58 9.09 16.08
C GLN A 374 12.09 10.50 15.75
N LEU A 375 11.13 11.02 16.52
CA LEU A 375 10.55 12.33 16.28
C LEU A 375 11.60 13.43 16.42
N GLY A 376 11.86 14.16 15.32
CA GLY A 376 12.80 15.26 15.28
C GLY A 376 14.29 14.87 15.35
N GLU A 377 14.62 13.59 15.25
CA GLU A 377 15.97 13.03 15.44
C GLU A 377 17.07 13.78 14.67
N HIS A 378 16.75 14.30 13.48
CA HIS A 378 17.72 14.93 12.59
C HIS A 378 17.52 16.46 12.47
N GLY A 379 16.68 17.07 13.34
CA GLY A 379 16.26 18.47 13.19
C GLY A 379 17.42 19.45 13.05
N ALA A 380 18.41 19.42 13.95
CA ALA A 380 19.55 20.33 13.91
C ALA A 380 20.48 20.07 12.72
N GLU A 381 20.64 18.83 12.27
CA GLU A 381 21.41 18.46 11.09
C GLU A 381 20.77 19.04 9.83
N ILE A 382 19.46 18.81 9.66
CA ILE A 382 18.67 19.29 8.53
C ILE A 382 18.69 20.83 8.45
N LEU A 383 18.53 21.52 9.57
CA LEU A 383 18.58 22.98 9.59
C LEU A 383 19.94 23.52 9.14
N ARG A 384 21.05 22.91 9.60
CA ARG A 384 22.40 23.31 9.12
C ARG A 384 22.56 23.08 7.63
N GLU A 385 22.08 21.95 7.12
CA GLU A 385 22.14 21.61 5.69
C GLU A 385 21.42 22.63 4.81
N VAL A 386 20.31 23.20 5.29
CA VAL A 386 19.58 24.26 4.57
C VAL A 386 20.04 25.67 4.95
N GLY A 387 21.19 25.80 5.61
CA GLY A 387 21.91 27.06 5.79
C GLY A 387 21.53 27.86 7.03
N PHE A 388 20.93 27.27 8.06
CA PHE A 388 20.73 27.92 9.36
C PHE A 388 22.02 27.90 10.18
N THR A 389 22.35 29.03 10.79
CA THR A 389 23.45 29.17 11.76
C THR A 389 23.08 28.52 13.11
N GLN A 390 24.07 28.25 13.93
CA GLN A 390 23.85 27.66 15.25
C GLN A 390 22.96 28.56 16.15
N ASP A 391 23.09 29.89 16.07
CA ASP A 391 22.28 30.83 16.83
C ASP A 391 20.82 30.88 16.33
N GLU A 392 20.60 30.75 15.02
CA GLU A 392 19.25 30.64 14.44
C GLU A 392 18.58 29.34 14.88
N ILE A 393 19.31 28.22 14.85
CA ILE A 393 18.82 26.92 15.33
C ILE A 393 18.45 26.98 16.81
N ALA A 394 19.29 27.62 17.63
CA ALA A 394 19.01 27.81 19.07
C ALA A 394 17.70 28.58 19.30
N ARG A 395 17.51 29.69 18.56
CA ARG A 395 16.26 30.48 18.61
C ARG A 395 15.02 29.68 18.17
N LEU A 396 15.11 28.89 17.11
CA LEU A 396 14.01 28.05 16.64
C LEU A 396 13.62 27.01 17.71
N HIS A 397 14.59 26.47 18.43
CA HIS A 397 14.35 25.55 19.55
C HIS A 397 13.74 26.25 20.76
N GLU A 398 14.23 27.46 21.12
CA GLU A 398 13.70 28.26 22.23
C GLU A 398 12.26 28.72 21.96
N ALA A 399 11.95 29.08 20.72
CA ALA A 399 10.59 29.43 20.30
C ALA A 399 9.63 28.23 20.21
N GLY A 400 10.15 27.00 20.33
CA GLY A 400 9.34 25.78 20.16
C GLY A 400 8.91 25.49 18.72
N THR A 401 9.41 26.27 17.75
CA THR A 401 9.14 26.09 16.31
C THR A 401 9.70 24.76 15.80
N VAL A 402 10.90 24.39 16.27
CA VAL A 402 11.51 23.09 16.01
C VAL A 402 11.80 22.42 17.35
N ALA A 403 11.28 21.21 17.56
CA ALA A 403 11.58 20.49 18.79
C ALA A 403 13.05 20.05 18.84
N ARG A 404 13.64 20.11 20.05
CA ARG A 404 14.92 19.47 20.31
C ARG A 404 14.74 17.97 20.37
N PHE A 405 15.65 17.26 19.77
CA PHE A 405 15.75 15.82 19.99
C PHE A 405 16.61 15.57 21.24
N GLU A 406 15.98 15.00 22.27
CA GLU A 406 16.66 14.77 23.56
C GLU A 406 17.30 13.37 23.67
N GLY A 407 17.28 12.59 22.56
CA GLY A 407 17.71 11.19 22.59
C GLY A 407 16.71 10.28 23.33
N ALA A 408 16.73 8.98 23.06
CA ALA A 408 16.06 8.03 23.94
C ALA A 408 16.93 7.88 25.19
N ALA A 409 16.37 8.25 26.36
CA ALA A 409 17.00 7.99 27.66
C ALA A 409 17.16 6.48 27.91
#